data_48784624aff45ee31c5057c2a1ff4989
#
_entry.id   48784624aff45ee31c5057c2a1ff4989
#
_cell.length_a   1.000
_cell.length_b   1.000
_cell.length_c   1.000
_cell.angle_alpha   90.00
_cell.angle_beta   90.00
_cell.angle_gamma   90.00
#
_symmetry.space_group_name_H-M   'P 1'
#
loop_
_entity.id
_entity.type
_entity.pdbx_description
1 polymer ?
#
loop_
_entity_poly.entity_id
_entity_poly.type
_entity_poly.pdbx_seq_one_letter_code
_entity_poly.pdbx_strand_id
1 'polypeptide(L)'
;MEFTKTNNGFVKYDENGKVIAEITYSNTSNPNVVIADHTIVDSSLRGQGVAGKLLDALVKDMHEQNKKIKASCSYVVKKFQEDSSFDFINAEK
;
A
#
# COMPACT_ATOMS: atom_id res chain seq x y z
N MET A 1 3.23 14.30 3.93
CA MET A 1 2.33 13.55 4.82
C MET A 1 3.07 12.32 5.31
N GLU A 2 3.09 12.13 6.60
CA GLU A 2 3.80 11.01 7.21
C GLU A 2 2.84 9.90 7.59
N PHE A 3 3.28 8.65 7.44
CA PHE A 3 2.54 7.47 7.83
C PHE A 3 3.33 6.71 8.88
N THR A 4 2.62 6.02 9.77
CA THR A 4 3.22 5.14 10.76
C THR A 4 3.25 3.73 10.20
N LYS A 5 4.43 3.10 10.21
CA LYS A 5 4.56 1.71 9.79
C LYS A 5 3.99 0.80 10.88
N THR A 6 3.22 -0.21 10.45
CA THR A 6 2.68 -1.24 11.33
C THR A 6 3.27 -2.60 10.95
N ASN A 7 2.86 -3.66 11.63
CA ASN A 7 3.32 -5.02 11.30
C ASN A 7 2.93 -5.47 9.90
N ASN A 8 1.89 -4.87 9.33
CA ASN A 8 1.35 -5.31 8.05
C ASN A 8 0.92 -4.16 7.14
N GLY A 9 1.57 -3.01 7.26
CA GLY A 9 1.26 -1.90 6.37
C GLY A 9 1.65 -0.54 6.91
N PHE A 10 0.87 0.45 6.53
CA PHE A 10 1.07 1.85 6.92
C PHE A 10 -0.27 2.46 7.29
N VAL A 11 -0.28 3.31 8.31
CA VAL A 11 -1.48 3.98 8.77
C VAL A 11 -1.22 5.46 8.99
N LYS A 12 -2.29 6.25 8.93
CA LYS A 12 -2.29 7.62 9.38
C LYS A 12 -3.36 7.77 10.46
N TYR A 13 -2.97 8.36 11.58
CA TYR A 13 -3.88 8.65 12.68
C TYR A 13 -4.27 10.12 12.65
N ASP A 14 -5.48 10.43 13.10
CA ASP A 14 -5.85 11.82 13.39
C ASP A 14 -5.29 12.23 14.77
N GLU A 15 -5.58 13.46 15.17
CA GLU A 15 -5.08 13.98 16.46
C GLU A 15 -5.65 13.25 17.68
N ASN A 16 -6.74 12.49 17.50
CA ASN A 16 -7.37 11.70 18.57
C ASN A 16 -6.93 10.25 18.56
N GLY A 17 -6.00 9.88 17.68
CA GLY A 17 -5.52 8.51 17.55
C GLY A 17 -6.39 7.59 16.72
N LYS A 18 -7.38 8.13 16.01
CA LYS A 18 -8.23 7.34 15.11
C LYS A 18 -7.50 7.11 13.78
N VAL A 19 -7.57 5.89 13.25
CA VAL A 19 -7.04 5.58 11.92
C VAL A 19 -7.92 6.24 10.86
N ILE A 20 -7.33 7.12 10.06
CA ILE A 20 -8.02 7.83 8.99
C ILE A 20 -7.52 7.47 7.60
N ALA A 21 -6.46 6.69 7.52
CA ALA A 21 -5.98 6.13 6.25
C ALA A 21 -5.13 4.91 6.56
N GLU A 22 -5.20 3.90 5.70
CA GLU A 22 -4.48 2.65 5.95
C GLU A 22 -4.29 1.89 4.64
N ILE A 23 -3.11 1.27 4.49
CA ILE A 23 -2.87 0.23 3.49
C ILE A 23 -2.31 -0.98 4.22
N THR A 24 -2.83 -2.17 3.90
CA THR A 24 -2.39 -3.40 4.55
C THR A 24 -1.89 -4.41 3.53
N TYR A 25 -1.04 -5.31 3.99
CA TYR A 25 -0.58 -6.44 3.20
C TYR A 25 -0.55 -7.69 4.06
N SER A 26 -0.54 -8.84 3.40
CA SER A 26 -0.37 -10.16 4.04
C SER A 26 0.83 -10.86 3.43
N ASN A 27 1.50 -11.67 4.23
CA ASN A 27 2.57 -12.54 3.74
C ASN A 27 1.95 -13.69 2.96
N THR A 28 2.74 -14.27 2.05
CA THR A 28 2.35 -15.44 1.26
C THR A 28 3.27 -16.60 1.60
N SER A 29 3.04 -17.76 1.00
CA SER A 29 3.95 -18.90 1.10
C SER A 29 5.32 -18.59 0.50
N ASN A 30 5.39 -17.60 -0.41
CA ASN A 30 6.66 -17.14 -0.95
C ASN A 30 7.17 -15.97 -0.09
N PRO A 31 8.34 -16.12 0.59
CA PRO A 31 8.85 -15.07 1.48
C PRO A 31 9.20 -13.77 0.76
N ASN A 32 9.29 -13.81 -0.58
CA ASN A 32 9.63 -12.64 -1.39
C ASN A 32 8.41 -11.96 -2.00
N VAL A 33 7.21 -12.41 -1.67
CA VAL A 33 5.96 -11.86 -2.21
C VAL A 33 4.98 -11.58 -1.09
N VAL A 34 4.40 -10.38 -1.12
CA VAL A 34 3.29 -10.01 -0.21
C VAL A 34 2.06 -9.71 -1.06
N ILE A 35 0.88 -9.79 -0.45
CA ILE A 35 -0.39 -9.44 -1.08
C ILE A 35 -0.86 -8.12 -0.50
N ALA A 36 -1.09 -7.13 -1.34
CA ALA A 36 -1.73 -5.87 -0.91
C ALA A 36 -3.23 -6.12 -0.77
N ASP A 37 -3.72 -6.16 0.47
CA ASP A 37 -5.08 -6.59 0.79
C ASP A 37 -6.11 -5.48 0.68
N HIS A 38 -5.76 -4.28 1.16
CA HIS A 38 -6.78 -3.32 1.55
C HIS A 38 -6.21 -1.90 1.63
N THR A 39 -6.95 -0.96 1.09
CA THR A 39 -6.61 0.47 1.16
C THR A 39 -7.87 1.23 1.54
N ILE A 40 -7.81 1.96 2.66
CA ILE A 40 -8.92 2.82 3.11
C ILE A 40 -8.39 4.23 3.31
N VAL A 41 -9.20 5.21 2.90
CA VAL A 41 -8.93 6.63 3.14
C VAL A 41 -10.23 7.27 3.60
N ASP A 42 -10.20 7.92 4.76
CA ASP A 42 -11.36 8.63 5.28
C ASP A 42 -11.78 9.74 4.32
N SER A 43 -13.09 9.99 4.25
CA SER A 43 -13.63 11.01 3.35
C SER A 43 -13.06 12.41 3.61
N SER A 44 -12.66 12.70 4.84
CA SER A 44 -12.03 14.00 5.19
C SER A 44 -10.72 14.24 4.47
N LEU A 45 -10.08 13.18 3.94
CA LEU A 45 -8.80 13.27 3.24
C LEU A 45 -8.94 13.17 1.72
N ARG A 46 -10.15 13.15 1.21
CA ARG A 46 -10.36 13.03 -0.25
C ARG A 46 -9.72 14.20 -1.00
N GLY A 47 -9.24 13.92 -2.19
CA GLY A 47 -8.64 14.93 -3.06
C GLY A 47 -7.19 15.25 -2.72
N GLN A 48 -6.60 14.62 -1.70
CA GLN A 48 -5.23 14.87 -1.28
C GLN A 48 -4.22 13.83 -1.78
N GLY A 49 -4.68 12.84 -2.56
CA GLY A 49 -3.80 11.80 -3.08
C GLY A 49 -3.26 10.84 -2.02
N VAL A 50 -3.97 10.68 -0.90
CA VAL A 50 -3.49 9.89 0.23
C VAL A 50 -3.33 8.42 -0.12
N ALA A 51 -4.27 7.84 -0.88
CA ALA A 51 -4.16 6.43 -1.29
C ALA A 51 -2.90 6.18 -2.09
N GLY A 52 -2.56 7.09 -3.01
CA GLY A 52 -1.33 7.00 -3.81
C GLY A 52 -0.09 7.09 -2.94
N LYS A 53 -0.10 7.97 -1.94
CA LYS A 53 1.03 8.12 -1.01
C LYS A 53 1.20 6.88 -0.14
N LEU A 54 0.09 6.25 0.28
CA LEU A 54 0.14 4.98 1.02
C LEU A 54 0.74 3.87 0.15
N LEU A 55 0.31 3.77 -1.10
CA LEU A 55 0.87 2.78 -2.02
C LEU A 55 2.36 3.02 -2.25
N ASP A 56 2.77 4.26 -2.44
CA ASP A 56 4.19 4.60 -2.63
C ASP A 56 5.01 4.19 -1.40
N ALA A 57 4.48 4.38 -0.19
CA ALA A 57 5.17 3.97 1.03
C ALA A 57 5.33 2.45 1.09
N LEU A 58 4.29 1.70 0.73
CA LEU A 58 4.33 0.24 0.70
C LEU A 58 5.32 -0.26 -0.36
N VAL A 59 5.28 0.33 -1.55
CA VAL A 59 6.20 -0.03 -2.64
C VAL A 59 7.65 0.18 -2.23
N LYS A 60 7.95 1.33 -1.63
CA LYS A 60 9.30 1.64 -1.17
C LYS A 60 9.78 0.63 -0.14
N ASP A 61 8.93 0.31 0.85
CA ASP A 61 9.26 -0.64 1.91
C ASP A 61 9.54 -2.04 1.34
N MET A 62 8.67 -2.52 0.45
CA MET A 62 8.84 -3.84 -0.15
C MET A 62 10.06 -3.91 -1.07
N HIS A 63 10.29 -2.85 -1.82
CA HIS A 63 11.48 -2.77 -2.67
C HIS A 63 12.77 -2.84 -1.84
N GLU A 64 12.81 -2.14 -0.73
CA GLU A 64 13.96 -2.16 0.18
C GLU A 64 14.18 -3.55 0.80
N GLN A 65 13.12 -4.34 0.93
CA GLN A 65 13.19 -5.71 1.43
C GLN A 65 13.39 -6.75 0.33
N ASN A 66 13.55 -6.33 -0.91
CA ASN A 66 13.64 -7.21 -2.09
C ASN A 66 12.41 -8.10 -2.26
N LYS A 67 11.25 -7.54 -1.98
CA LYS A 67 9.97 -8.26 -2.14
C LYS A 67 9.15 -7.65 -3.26
N LYS A 68 8.24 -8.47 -3.80
CA LYS A 68 7.27 -8.05 -4.81
C LYS A 68 5.88 -7.98 -4.18
N ILE A 69 4.98 -7.27 -4.84
CA ILE A 69 3.61 -7.09 -4.38
C ILE A 69 2.65 -7.73 -5.38
N LYS A 70 1.80 -8.62 -4.88
CA LYS A 70 0.65 -9.11 -5.62
C LYS A 70 -0.53 -8.22 -5.27
N ALA A 71 -1.18 -7.64 -6.28
CA ALA A 71 -2.33 -6.79 -6.06
C ALA A 71 -3.58 -7.63 -5.84
N SER A 72 -4.28 -7.40 -4.73
CA SER A 72 -5.59 -8.00 -4.43
C SER A 72 -6.63 -6.92 -4.18
N CYS A 73 -6.24 -5.84 -3.52
CA CYS A 73 -7.07 -4.67 -3.32
C CYS A 73 -7.39 -4.02 -4.68
N SER A 74 -8.66 -3.69 -4.93
CA SER A 74 -9.08 -3.11 -6.21
C SER A 74 -8.33 -1.84 -6.59
N TYR A 75 -7.99 -1.01 -5.61
CA TYR A 75 -7.20 0.20 -5.85
C TYR A 75 -5.81 -0.13 -6.40
N VAL A 76 -5.12 -1.08 -5.76
CA VAL A 76 -3.77 -1.48 -6.19
C VAL A 76 -3.80 -2.20 -7.52
N VAL A 77 -4.80 -3.06 -7.74
CA VAL A 77 -5.00 -3.74 -9.03
C VAL A 77 -5.09 -2.71 -10.14
N LYS A 78 -5.93 -1.70 -9.95
CA LYS A 78 -6.13 -0.65 -10.96
C LYS A 78 -4.84 0.14 -11.21
N LYS A 79 -4.13 0.51 -10.16
CA LYS A 79 -2.87 1.24 -10.29
C LYS A 79 -1.82 0.44 -11.04
N PHE A 80 -1.69 -0.84 -10.74
CA PHE A 80 -0.72 -1.70 -11.42
C PHE A 80 -1.08 -1.93 -12.90
N GLN A 81 -2.35 -1.89 -13.23
CA GLN A 81 -2.80 -2.01 -14.63
C GLN A 81 -2.59 -0.72 -15.41
N GLU A 82 -2.79 0.43 -14.78
CA GLU A 82 -2.74 1.73 -15.46
C GLU A 82 -1.33 2.32 -15.55
N ASP A 83 -0.42 1.94 -14.67
CA ASP A 83 0.87 2.59 -14.53
C ASP A 83 2.01 1.56 -14.56
N SER A 84 2.67 1.48 -15.71
CA SER A 84 3.76 0.53 -15.92
C SER A 84 5.00 0.83 -15.05
N SER A 85 5.07 2.00 -14.44
CA SER A 85 6.17 2.30 -13.52
C SER A 85 6.16 1.42 -12.27
N PHE A 86 5.05 0.73 -11.99
CA PHE A 86 4.96 -0.26 -10.91
C PHE A 86 5.38 -1.68 -11.32
N ASP A 87 5.71 -1.90 -12.59
CA ASP A 87 6.02 -3.26 -13.06
C ASP A 87 7.18 -3.90 -12.30
N PHE A 88 8.17 -3.09 -11.87
CA PHE A 88 9.32 -3.59 -11.13
C PHE A 88 8.94 -4.22 -9.79
N ILE A 89 7.83 -3.82 -9.19
CA ILE A 89 7.39 -4.30 -7.88
C ILE A 89 6.20 -5.27 -8.03
N ASN A 90 5.55 -5.29 -9.18
CA ASN A 90 4.37 -6.13 -9.42
C ASN A 90 4.78 -7.59 -9.54
N ALA A 91 4.31 -8.44 -8.62
CA ALA A 91 4.68 -9.86 -8.59
C ALA A 91 4.22 -10.64 -9.83
N GLU A 92 3.30 -10.09 -10.62
CA GLU A 92 2.75 -10.74 -11.81
C GLU A 92 3.40 -10.26 -13.11
N LYS A 93 4.48 -9.51 -13.00
CA LYS A 93 5.25 -9.01 -14.15
C LYS A 93 6.62 -9.66 -14.26
#